data_5323f0f23e2c662e5b4817f21f2ea068
#
_entry.id   5323f0f23e2c662e5b4817f21f2ea068
#
_cell.length_a   1.000
_cell.length_b   1.000
_cell.length_c   1.000
_cell.angle_alpha   90.00
_cell.angle_beta   90.00
_cell.angle_gamma   90.00
#
_symmetry.space_group_name_H-M   'P 1'
#
loop_
_entity.id
_entity.type
_entity.pdbx_description
1 polymer ?
#
loop_
_entity_poly.entity_id
_entity_poly.type
_entity_poly.pdbx_seq_one_letter_code
_entity_poly.pdbx_strand_id
1 'polypeptide(L)'
;FPNFSKLFKTWLEVLCAISEENRYTMFSNYIKHIINSPQKIIAFNLDGILEIFLSLEQANQDIISISIQKVVKNLEQDSKRELILLFPENARKLIGF
;
A
#
# COMPACT_ATOMS: atom_id res chain seq x y z
N PHE A 1 -16.72 -7.66 -2.42
CA PHE A 1 -16.89 -7.18 -3.80
C PHE A 1 -16.16 -8.11 -4.75
N PRO A 2 -16.91 -8.83 -5.64
CA PRO A 2 -16.28 -9.81 -6.52
C PRO A 2 -15.17 -9.26 -7.43
N ASN A 3 -15.26 -7.99 -7.79
CA ASN A 3 -14.31 -7.38 -8.71
C ASN A 3 -13.25 -6.51 -8.04
N PHE A 4 -13.27 -6.40 -6.70
CA PHE A 4 -12.33 -5.53 -5.99
C PHE A 4 -10.88 -5.98 -6.20
N SER A 5 -10.62 -7.28 -6.04
CA SER A 5 -9.26 -7.81 -6.19
C SER A 5 -8.69 -7.56 -7.57
N LYS A 6 -9.51 -7.77 -8.60
CA LYS A 6 -9.08 -7.56 -9.99
C LYS A 6 -8.81 -6.09 -10.28
N LEU A 7 -9.68 -5.20 -9.82
CA LEU A 7 -9.52 -3.76 -10.00
C LEU A 7 -8.29 -3.25 -9.26
N PHE A 8 -8.08 -3.72 -8.03
CA PHE A 8 -6.94 -3.31 -7.23
C PHE A 8 -5.63 -3.78 -7.85
N LYS A 9 -5.59 -5.02 -8.33
CA LYS A 9 -4.41 -5.55 -9.03
C LYS A 9 -4.09 -4.72 -10.27
N THR A 10 -5.09 -4.40 -11.08
CA THR A 10 -4.93 -3.56 -12.26
C THR A 10 -4.39 -2.18 -11.89
N TRP A 11 -4.92 -1.59 -10.82
CA TRP A 11 -4.44 -0.30 -10.32
C TRP A 11 -2.98 -0.35 -9.93
N LEU A 12 -2.55 -1.39 -9.22
CA LEU A 12 -1.15 -1.56 -8.84
C LEU A 12 -0.25 -1.71 -10.08
N GLU A 13 -0.69 -2.48 -11.08
CA GLU A 13 0.05 -2.65 -12.32
C GLU A 13 0.19 -1.33 -13.09
N VAL A 14 -0.86 -0.54 -13.13
CA VAL A 14 -0.82 0.80 -13.75
C VAL A 14 0.17 1.70 -13.00
N LEU A 15 0.20 1.64 -11.68
CA LEU A 15 1.14 2.43 -10.88
C LEU A 15 2.59 2.06 -11.20
N CYS A 16 2.87 0.80 -11.52
CA CYS A 16 4.20 0.39 -11.92
C CYS A 16 4.62 0.96 -13.28
N ALA A 17 3.65 1.28 -14.14
CA ALA A 17 3.89 1.78 -15.48
C ALA A 17 4.03 3.29 -15.59
N ILE A 18 3.59 4.04 -14.58
CA ILE A 18 3.66 5.51 -14.60
C ILE A 18 4.98 6.01 -14.02
N SER A 19 5.23 7.33 -14.10
CA SER A 19 6.46 7.92 -13.57
C SER A 19 6.58 7.73 -12.06
N GLU A 20 7.82 7.71 -11.56
CA GLU A 20 8.09 7.57 -10.14
C GLU A 20 7.41 8.68 -9.32
N GLU A 21 7.45 9.91 -9.82
CA GLU A 21 6.83 11.05 -9.14
C GLU A 21 5.32 10.88 -8.99
N ASN A 22 4.65 10.49 -10.07
CA ASN A 22 3.21 10.26 -10.04
C ASN A 22 2.85 9.07 -9.16
N ARG A 23 3.65 8.02 -9.20
CA ARG A 23 3.48 6.84 -8.35
C ARG A 23 3.56 7.24 -6.87
N TYR A 24 4.57 8.02 -6.51
CA TYR A 24 4.74 8.52 -5.16
C TYR A 24 3.52 9.31 -4.70
N THR A 25 3.03 10.22 -5.53
CA THR A 25 1.87 11.04 -5.20
C THR A 25 0.63 10.19 -4.97
N MET A 26 0.39 9.22 -5.83
CA MET A 26 -0.79 8.34 -5.71
C MET A 26 -0.72 7.46 -4.48
N PHE A 27 0.42 6.86 -4.19
CA PHE A 27 0.60 6.06 -2.98
C PHE A 27 0.51 6.92 -1.71
N SER A 28 1.06 8.12 -1.74
CA SER A 28 0.98 9.04 -0.61
C SER A 28 -0.48 9.38 -0.29
N ASN A 29 -1.26 9.69 -1.30
CA ASN A 29 -2.68 9.99 -1.13
C ASN A 29 -3.45 8.78 -0.60
N TYR A 30 -3.15 7.59 -1.13
CA TYR A 30 -3.81 6.37 -0.71
C TYR A 30 -3.50 6.04 0.77
N ILE A 31 -2.24 6.14 1.16
CA ILE A 31 -1.81 5.87 2.53
C ILE A 31 -2.45 6.87 3.51
N LYS A 32 -2.47 8.14 3.15
CA LYS A 32 -3.13 9.16 3.97
C LYS A 32 -4.63 8.88 4.11
N HIS A 33 -5.26 8.42 3.05
CA HIS A 33 -6.66 8.03 3.09
C HIS A 33 -6.88 6.86 4.06
N ILE A 34 -6.02 5.84 4.01
CA ILE A 34 -6.09 4.70 4.91
C ILE A 34 -5.98 5.14 6.37
N ILE A 35 -4.99 5.98 6.68
CA ILE A 35 -4.76 6.46 8.05
C ILE A 35 -5.97 7.20 8.59
N ASN A 36 -6.69 7.92 7.75
CA ASN A 36 -7.84 8.73 8.14
C ASN A 36 -9.19 8.00 8.01
N SER A 37 -9.16 6.74 7.57
CA SER A 37 -10.39 5.94 7.38
C SER A 37 -10.79 5.21 8.64
N PRO A 38 -12.08 4.83 8.78
CA PRO A 38 -12.51 3.98 9.89
C PRO A 38 -11.77 2.64 9.89
N GLN A 39 -11.28 2.24 11.06
CA GLN A 39 -10.45 1.04 11.22
C GLN A 39 -11.09 -0.24 10.67
N LYS A 40 -12.39 -0.38 10.83
CA LYS A 40 -13.09 -1.58 10.36
C LYS A 40 -13.01 -1.79 8.85
N ILE A 41 -12.94 -0.71 8.08
CA ILE A 41 -12.80 -0.79 6.63
C ILE A 41 -11.38 -1.24 6.28
N ILE A 42 -10.39 -0.71 6.98
CA ILE A 42 -8.99 -1.03 6.76
C ILE A 42 -8.72 -2.50 7.09
N ALA A 43 -9.17 -2.95 8.25
CA ALA A 43 -8.97 -4.34 8.69
C ALA A 43 -9.56 -5.35 7.70
N PHE A 44 -10.68 -5.01 7.10
CA PHE A 44 -11.31 -5.88 6.11
C PHE A 44 -10.47 -6.03 4.84
N ASN A 45 -9.79 -4.97 4.42
CA ASN A 45 -9.11 -4.94 3.13
C ASN A 45 -7.63 -5.34 3.18
N LEU A 46 -6.98 -5.25 4.35
CA LEU A 46 -5.53 -5.43 4.42
C LEU A 46 -5.05 -6.83 4.03
N ASP A 47 -5.74 -7.88 4.49
CA ASP A 47 -5.36 -9.25 4.12
C ASP A 47 -5.51 -9.48 2.62
N GLY A 48 -6.61 -9.01 2.03
CA GLY A 48 -6.82 -9.10 0.61
C GLY A 48 -5.80 -8.32 -0.21
N ILE A 49 -5.41 -7.14 0.28
CA ILE A 49 -4.39 -6.31 -0.37
C ILE A 49 -3.04 -7.02 -0.39
N LEU A 50 -2.66 -7.65 0.72
CA LEU A 50 -1.40 -8.41 0.78
C LEU A 50 -1.38 -9.56 -0.21
N GLU A 51 -2.48 -10.33 -0.29
CA GLU A 51 -2.60 -11.41 -1.26
C GLU A 51 -2.45 -10.93 -2.69
N ILE A 52 -3.10 -9.81 -3.02
CA ILE A 52 -3.03 -9.23 -4.36
C ILE A 52 -1.59 -8.79 -4.67
N PHE A 53 -0.93 -8.15 -3.71
CA PHE A 53 0.46 -7.72 -3.87
C PHE A 53 1.37 -8.92 -4.17
N LEU A 54 1.23 -10.00 -3.42
CA LEU A 54 2.05 -11.19 -3.59
C LEU A 54 1.75 -11.93 -4.90
N SER A 55 0.61 -11.66 -5.53
CA SER A 55 0.26 -12.23 -6.84
C SER A 55 0.91 -11.50 -8.02
N LEU A 56 1.51 -10.33 -7.79
CA LEU A 56 2.17 -9.57 -8.84
C LEU A 56 3.51 -10.20 -9.21
N GLU A 57 4.01 -9.86 -10.41
CA GLU A 57 5.36 -10.24 -10.80
C GLU A 57 6.37 -9.60 -9.84
N GLN A 58 7.49 -10.28 -9.61
CA GLN A 58 8.50 -9.84 -8.63
C GLN A 58 9.00 -8.42 -8.93
N ALA A 59 9.22 -8.08 -10.19
CA ALA A 59 9.67 -6.74 -10.56
C ALA A 59 8.67 -5.67 -10.14
N ASN A 60 7.37 -5.95 -10.28
CA ASN A 60 6.32 -5.03 -9.87
C ASN A 60 6.21 -4.95 -8.34
N GLN A 61 6.36 -6.08 -7.64
CA GLN A 61 6.40 -6.07 -6.18
C GLN A 61 7.52 -5.17 -5.67
N ASP A 62 8.70 -5.25 -6.28
CA ASP A 62 9.85 -4.45 -5.88
C ASP A 62 9.59 -2.94 -6.08
N ILE A 63 9.01 -2.57 -7.22
CA ILE A 63 8.67 -1.18 -7.52
C ILE A 63 7.68 -0.63 -6.49
N ILE A 64 6.63 -1.39 -6.18
CA ILE A 64 5.60 -0.97 -5.24
C ILE A 64 6.17 -0.88 -3.82
N SER A 65 6.96 -1.89 -3.41
CA SER A 65 7.56 -1.92 -2.09
C SER A 65 8.47 -0.70 -1.86
N ILE A 66 9.34 -0.39 -2.82
CA ILE A 66 10.22 0.76 -2.75
C ILE A 66 9.41 2.07 -2.66
N SER A 67 8.35 2.17 -3.46
CA SER A 67 7.50 3.36 -3.46
C SER A 67 6.78 3.57 -2.13
N ILE A 68 6.25 2.50 -1.56
CA ILE A 68 5.58 2.55 -0.25
C ILE A 68 6.58 2.93 0.85
N GLN A 69 7.77 2.34 0.85
CA GLN A 69 8.80 2.66 1.82
C GLN A 69 9.20 4.14 1.76
N LYS A 70 9.29 4.68 0.56
CA LYS A 70 9.60 6.09 0.37
C LYS A 70 8.51 7.00 0.94
N VAL A 71 7.25 6.66 0.71
CA VAL A 71 6.12 7.40 1.29
C VAL A 71 6.15 7.34 2.81
N VAL A 72 6.32 6.14 3.37
CA VAL A 72 6.34 5.93 4.82
C VAL A 72 7.48 6.70 5.47
N LYS A 73 8.65 6.70 4.85
CA LYS A 73 9.83 7.44 5.35
C LYS A 73 9.54 8.93 5.51
N ASN A 74 8.69 9.49 4.67
CA ASN A 74 8.37 10.91 4.67
C ASN A 74 7.12 11.28 5.48
N LEU A 75 6.47 10.29 6.11
CA LEU A 75 5.32 10.56 6.98
C LEU A 75 5.75 11.16 8.31
N GLU A 76 4.84 11.91 8.93
CA GLU A 76 5.02 12.38 10.29
C GLU A 76 5.05 11.19 11.26
N GLN A 77 5.72 11.38 12.40
CA GLN A 77 5.93 10.29 13.38
C GLN A 77 4.63 9.66 13.86
N ASP A 78 3.62 10.48 14.13
CA ASP A 78 2.32 9.98 14.59
C ASP A 78 1.62 9.15 13.51
N SER A 79 1.71 9.60 12.25
CA SER A 79 1.16 8.87 11.11
C SER A 79 1.85 7.52 10.91
N LYS A 80 3.17 7.47 11.09
CA LYS A 80 3.93 6.21 11.04
C LYS A 80 3.45 5.22 12.08
N ARG A 81 3.24 5.68 13.32
CA ARG A 81 2.75 4.82 14.41
C ARG A 81 1.39 4.24 14.09
N GLU A 82 0.47 5.08 13.60
CA GLU A 82 -0.85 4.62 13.22
C GLU A 82 -0.80 3.60 12.10
N LEU A 83 0.05 3.84 11.11
CA LEU A 83 0.19 2.92 9.99
C LEU A 83 0.73 1.56 10.43
N ILE A 84 1.74 1.54 11.31
CA ILE A 84 2.30 0.30 11.85
C ILE A 84 1.23 -0.53 12.53
N LEU A 85 0.37 0.12 13.33
CA LEU A 85 -0.68 -0.57 14.06
C LEU A 85 -1.75 -1.14 13.15
N LEU A 86 -1.95 -0.56 11.97
CA LEU A 86 -2.93 -1.03 11.00
C LEU A 86 -2.46 -2.22 10.19
N PHE A 87 -1.15 -2.38 10.01
CA PHE A 87 -0.60 -3.45 9.20
C PHE A 87 -0.31 -4.70 10.04
N PRO A 88 -0.67 -5.89 9.54
CA PRO A 88 -0.28 -7.13 10.22
C PRO A 88 1.25 -7.28 10.21
N GLU A 89 1.77 -8.02 11.18
CA GLU A 89 3.20 -8.17 11.38
C GLU A 89 3.94 -8.63 10.11
N ASN A 90 3.35 -9.58 9.38
CA ASN A 90 3.94 -10.11 8.16
C ASN A 90 4.00 -9.10 7.01
N ALA A 91 3.17 -8.06 7.05
CA ALA A 91 3.15 -7.01 6.04
C ALA A 91 4.05 -5.82 6.40
N ARG A 92 4.48 -5.70 7.66
CA ARG A 92 5.27 -4.55 8.10
C ARG A 92 6.60 -4.43 7.38
N LYS A 93 7.19 -5.55 6.98
CA LYS A 93 8.45 -5.57 6.23
C LYS A 93 8.31 -4.88 4.88
N LEU A 94 7.12 -4.95 4.27
CA LEU A 94 6.87 -4.35 2.97
C LEU A 94 6.88 -2.82 3.02
N ILE A 95 6.54 -2.24 4.17
CA ILE A 95 6.50 -0.79 4.36
C ILE A 95 7.71 -0.26 5.08
N GLY A 96 8.74 -1.09 5.27
CA GLY A 96 10.01 -0.64 5.83
C GLY A 96 10.12 -0.71 7.35
N PHE A 97 9.27 -1.54 7.97
CA PHE A 97 9.31 -1.73 9.44
C PHE A 97 9.68 -3.13 9.86
#